data_ab5106a8e1b0d7ebc96f9556a91aa596
#
_entry.id   ab5106a8e1b0d7ebc96f9556a91aa596
#
_cell.length_a   1.000
_cell.length_b   1.000
_cell.length_c   1.000
_cell.angle_alpha   90.00
_cell.angle_beta   90.00
_cell.angle_gamma   90.00
#
_symmetry.space_group_name_H-M   'P 1'
#
loop_
_entity.id
_entity.type
_entity.pdbx_description
1 polymer ?
#
loop_
_entity_poly.entity_id
_entity_poly.type
_entity_poly.pdbx_seq_one_letter_code
_entity_poly.pdbx_strand_id
1 'polypeptide(L)' 'MTYAEITKDVYVGLIVKRESWNNIRVQYMDLFDGFDSFVDFAMVLYDENTREYIGIYTPEPRDEFANDWVIVE' A
#
# COMPACT_ATOMS: atom_id res chain seq x y z
N MET A 1 13.70 3.62 -3.70
CA MET A 1 13.32 2.45 -4.52
C MET A 1 12.27 2.85 -5.54
N THR A 2 12.27 2.19 -6.66
CA THR A 2 11.23 2.42 -7.67
C THR A 2 9.94 1.74 -7.26
N TYR A 3 8.83 2.11 -7.92
CA TYR A 3 7.54 1.47 -7.67
C TYR A 3 7.59 -0.03 -7.99
N ALA A 4 8.27 -0.40 -9.08
CA ALA A 4 8.39 -1.81 -9.45
C ALA A 4 9.15 -2.62 -8.39
N GLU A 5 10.16 -2.04 -7.78
CA GLU A 5 10.89 -2.70 -6.70
C GLU A 5 10.04 -2.82 -5.44
N ILE A 6 9.31 -1.75 -5.09
CA ILE A 6 8.57 -1.71 -3.84
C ILE A 6 7.33 -2.61 -3.87
N THR A 7 6.72 -2.83 -5.05
CA THR A 7 5.55 -3.69 -5.14
C THR A 7 5.85 -5.13 -4.72
N LYS A 8 7.04 -5.61 -5.00
CA LYS A 8 7.45 -6.95 -4.56
C LYS A 8 7.48 -7.04 -3.03
N ASP A 9 7.94 -5.98 -2.39
CA ASP A 9 8.01 -5.93 -0.93
C ASP A 9 6.62 -5.83 -0.31
N VAL A 10 5.72 -5.07 -0.92
CA VAL A 10 4.34 -4.97 -0.44
C VAL A 10 3.65 -6.33 -0.51
N TYR A 11 3.83 -7.06 -1.60
CA TYR A 11 3.17 -8.36 -1.77
C TYR A 11 3.66 -9.42 -0.80
N VAL A 12 4.82 -9.25 -0.20
CA VAL A 12 5.29 -10.17 0.85
C VAL A 12 4.98 -9.65 2.26
N GLY A 13 4.22 -8.57 2.37
CA GLY A 13 3.71 -8.10 3.65
C GLY A 13 4.42 -6.91 4.26
N LEU A 14 5.36 -6.30 3.56
CA LEU A 14 6.04 -5.11 4.06
C LEU A 14 5.18 -3.87 3.85
N ILE A 15 5.27 -2.93 4.77
CA ILE A 15 4.55 -1.67 4.69
C ILE A 15 5.47 -0.63 4.06
N VAL A 16 4.95 0.09 3.08
CA VAL A 16 5.75 1.00 2.28
C VAL A 16 5.06 2.36 2.17
N LYS A 17 5.84 3.36 1.81
CA LYS A 17 5.31 4.69 1.50
C LYS A 17 6.28 5.42 0.61
N ARG A 18 5.83 6.55 0.05
CA ARG A 18 6.75 7.50 -0.57
C ARG A 18 7.40 8.34 0.52
N GLU A 19 8.65 8.72 0.31
CA GLU A 19 9.41 9.47 1.31
C GLU A 19 8.73 10.78 1.70
N SER A 20 8.03 11.40 0.76
CA SER A 20 7.32 12.66 1.00
C SER A 20 6.01 12.50 1.77
N TRP A 21 5.51 11.30 1.93
CA TRP A 21 4.27 11.08 2.69
C TRP A 21 4.53 11.10 4.19
N ASN A 22 3.69 11.81 4.93
CA ASN A 22 3.90 11.97 6.37
C ASN A 22 3.24 10.87 7.20
N ASN A 23 1.95 10.67 7.00
CA ASN A 23 1.17 9.75 7.85
C ASN A 23 0.39 8.72 7.05
N ILE A 24 0.63 8.63 5.76
CA ILE A 24 -0.05 7.69 4.87
C ILE A 24 0.94 6.61 4.47
N ARG A 25 0.47 5.37 4.46
CA ARG A 25 1.28 4.25 4.00
C ARG A 25 0.43 3.24 3.27
N VAL A 26 1.08 2.36 2.51
CA VAL A 26 0.44 1.33 1.70
C VAL A 26 0.79 -0.03 2.29
N GLN A 27 -0.22 -0.88 2.43
CA GLN A 27 0.00 -2.25 2.82
C GLN A 27 -0.91 -3.18 2.02
N TYR A 28 -0.51 -4.44 1.93
CA TYR A 28 -1.24 -5.46 1.20
C TYR A 28 -2.16 -6.18 2.16
N MET A 29 -3.46 -6.17 1.85
CA MET A 29 -4.45 -6.73 2.75
C MET A 29 -5.39 -7.67 2.05
N ASP A 30 -5.90 -8.63 2.82
CA ASP A 30 -6.98 -9.50 2.44
C ASP A 30 -8.29 -8.74 2.62
N LEU A 31 -9.05 -8.59 1.54
CA LEU A 31 -10.33 -7.89 1.55
C LEU A 31 -11.52 -8.84 1.66
N PHE A 32 -11.29 -10.04 2.15
CA PHE A 32 -12.36 -11.01 2.32
C PHE A 32 -13.45 -10.49 3.26
N ASP A 33 -14.69 -10.43 2.78
CA ASP A 33 -15.81 -9.87 3.52
C ASP A 33 -16.73 -10.92 4.16
N GLY A 34 -16.42 -12.20 3.99
CA GLY A 34 -17.21 -13.29 4.57
C GLY A 34 -18.34 -13.79 3.71
N PHE A 35 -18.72 -13.07 2.67
CA PHE A 35 -19.79 -13.49 1.77
C PHE A 35 -19.29 -14.08 0.47
N ASP A 36 -18.11 -13.72 0.09
CA ASP A 36 -17.50 -14.17 -1.14
C ASP A 36 -16.50 -15.26 -0.81
N SER A 37 -16.52 -16.33 -1.60
CA SER A 37 -15.54 -17.39 -1.46
C SER A 37 -14.17 -17.01 -2.02
N PHE A 38 -14.08 -15.86 -2.69
CA PHE A 38 -12.82 -15.36 -3.23
C PHE A 38 -12.12 -14.51 -2.19
N VAL A 39 -10.85 -14.82 -1.99
CA VAL A 39 -9.99 -14.00 -1.16
C VAL A 39 -9.31 -13.00 -2.08
N ASP A 40 -9.70 -11.76 -1.98
CA ASP A 40 -9.09 -10.68 -2.74
C ASP A 40 -8.06 -9.99 -1.87
N PHE A 41 -6.86 -9.87 -2.42
CA PHE A 41 -5.80 -9.08 -1.80
C PHE A 41 -5.62 -7.81 -2.61
N ALA A 42 -5.46 -6.71 -1.93
CA ALA A 42 -5.23 -5.43 -2.57
C ALA A 42 -4.32 -4.55 -1.73
N MET A 43 -3.66 -3.63 -2.39
CA MET A 43 -2.92 -2.59 -1.70
C MET A 43 -3.92 -1.56 -1.18
N VAL A 44 -3.83 -1.22 0.10
CA VAL A 44 -4.72 -0.25 0.72
C VAL A 44 -3.89 0.86 1.36
N LEU A 45 -4.50 2.05 1.39
CA LEU A 45 -3.93 3.20 2.09
C LEU A 45 -4.38 3.17 3.54
N TYR A 46 -3.44 3.42 4.42
CA TYR A 46 -3.68 3.49 5.85
C TYR A 46 -3.20 4.83 6.38
N ASP A 47 -4.04 5.48 7.17
CA ASP A 47 -3.72 6.75 7.83
C ASP A 47 -3.30 6.47 9.28
N GLU A 48 -2.05 6.76 9.60
CA GLU A 48 -1.51 6.52 10.93
C GLU A 48 -2.10 7.46 11.99
N ASN A 49 -2.50 8.66 11.59
CA ASN A 49 -3.05 9.63 12.54
C ASN A 49 -4.43 9.23 13.03
N THR A 50 -5.29 8.80 12.14
CA THR A 50 -6.64 8.37 12.48
C THR A 50 -6.71 6.88 12.79
N ARG A 51 -5.69 6.12 12.42
CA ARG A 51 -5.62 4.67 12.53
C ARG A 51 -6.73 3.99 11.74
N GLU A 52 -7.06 4.54 10.60
CA GLU A 52 -8.12 4.02 9.74
C GLU A 52 -7.61 3.73 8.35
N TYR A 53 -8.22 2.74 7.72
CA TYR A 53 -7.96 2.45 6.32
C TYR A 53 -8.76 3.42 5.47
N ILE A 54 -8.07 4.07 4.52
CA ILE A 54 -8.71 5.07 3.66
C ILE A 54 -9.42 4.38 2.50
N GLY A 55 -8.84 3.34 1.94
CA GLY A 55 -9.41 2.63 0.81
C GLY A 55 -8.35 1.94 -0.02
N ILE A 56 -8.78 1.37 -1.14
CA ILE A 56 -7.87 0.68 -2.05
C ILE A 56 -6.94 1.71 -2.69
N TYR A 57 -5.65 1.39 -2.69
CA TYR A 57 -4.66 2.27 -3.30
C TYR A 57 -4.60 2.03 -4.80
N THR A 58 -4.86 3.10 -5.56
CA THR A 58 -4.67 3.10 -6.99
C THR A 58 -3.54 4.07 -7.30
N PRO A 59 -2.37 3.60 -7.74
CA PRO A 59 -1.23 4.48 -7.96
C PRO A 59 -1.50 5.45 -9.10
N GLU A 60 -1.11 6.70 -8.90
CA GLU A 60 -1.12 7.68 -9.97
C GLU A 60 0.16 7.54 -10.79
N PRO A 61 0.17 8.05 -12.05
CA PRO A 61 1.40 7.94 -12.86
C PRO A 61 2.64 8.48 -12.17
N ARG A 62 2.51 9.58 -11.41
CA ARG A 62 3.65 10.13 -10.68
C ARG A 62 4.17 9.19 -9.60
N ASP A 63 3.30 8.35 -9.03
CA ASP A 63 3.70 7.35 -8.05
C ASP A 63 4.44 6.20 -8.72
N GLU A 64 3.98 5.79 -9.90
CA GLU A 64 4.59 4.70 -10.65
C GLU A 64 6.00 5.05 -11.15
N PHE A 65 6.22 6.32 -11.48
CA PHE A 65 7.50 6.80 -11.97
C PHE A 65 8.43 7.30 -10.86
N ALA A 66 7.93 7.37 -9.63
CA ALA A 66 8.74 7.84 -8.51
C ALA A 66 9.80 6.81 -8.12
N ASN A 67 10.91 7.29 -7.60
CA ASN A 67 11.98 6.43 -7.10
C ASN A 67 12.28 6.67 -5.63
N ASP A 68 11.39 7.35 -4.93
CA ASP A 68 11.54 7.70 -3.52
C ASP A 68 10.70 6.81 -2.59
N TRP A 69 10.33 5.64 -3.05
CA TRP A 69 9.61 4.67 -2.23
C TRP A 69 10.54 4.11 -1.16
N VAL A 70 10.01 3.94 0.04
CA VAL A 70 10.77 3.41 1.18
C VAL A 70 9.93 2.37 1.92
N ILE A 71 10.63 1.43 2.56
CA ILE A 71 9.99 0.44 3.41
C ILE A 71 9.87 1.04 4.82
N VAL A 72 8.68 0.98 5.39
CA VAL A 72 8.44 1.47 6.75
C VAL A 72 8.61 0.34 7.76
N GLU A 73 8.07 -0.81 7.43
CA GLU A 73 8.14 -2.01 8.28
C GLU A 73 8.20 -3.28 7.42
#